data_84fb3f9ef3509b636be61ec8f1a22428
#
_entry.id   84fb3f9ef3509b636be61ec8f1a22428
#
_cell.length_a   1.000
_cell.length_b   1.000
_cell.length_c   1.000
_cell.angle_alpha   90.00
_cell.angle_beta   90.00
_cell.angle_gamma   90.00
#
_symmetry.space_group_name_H-M   'P 1'
#
loop_
_entity.id
_entity.type
_entity.pdbx_description
1 polymer ?
#
loop_
_entity_poly.entity_id
_entity_poly.type
_entity_poly.pdbx_seq_one_letter_code
_entity_poly.pdbx_strand_id
1 'polypeptide(L)'
;MFEHGAGHPRAEFEDEREELARRFRIKYGSAHESGEARRSNAAPYFVGVFDTVAALGARGPRRYLIIAGLGLGLMAAATACAILPAAAIAAILHGTVHASFWATFGLIEAIACVATLAAAAWRSSAAATKTIRDFLNPGDVRSHRAEWKGENFDRLLSRFVSYARSANAIDELRRDFDRVGWGGLKEGAPESVDGHARLMQWWFAGNHSDIGGSYAEPESRLSDVALGWMIEQATGIPEGLVVDGSAGPGVASSNPRLRLFPSGAGVQHCEVTATCDAIDARVPAFLRRFSGRWGWQVKVRDVQPDAPVHPTVAERFALPAVQQPGGPAPYRPAALASHHAFSHLYASDAVAGDTSASC
;
A
#
# COMPACT_ATOMS: atom_id res chain seq x y z
N MET A 1 -5.13 18.40 5.44
CA MET A 1 -5.34 16.95 5.55
C MET A 1 -5.11 16.44 6.98
N PHE A 2 -3.95 16.67 7.60
CA PHE A 2 -3.68 16.16 8.95
C PHE A 2 -4.60 16.76 10.04
N GLU A 3 -4.95 18.03 9.96
CA GLU A 3 -5.83 18.68 10.93
C GLU A 3 -7.32 18.32 10.75
N HIS A 4 -7.75 18.09 9.50
CA HIS A 4 -9.17 17.92 9.17
C HIS A 4 -9.51 16.50 8.67
N GLY A 5 -8.49 15.64 8.47
CA GLY A 5 -8.64 14.33 7.87
C GLY A 5 -8.94 14.36 6.37
N ALA A 6 -9.17 13.20 5.79
CA ALA A 6 -9.48 13.06 4.36
C ALA A 6 -10.97 13.30 4.03
N GLY A 7 -11.79 13.58 5.02
CA GLY A 7 -13.24 13.63 4.88
C GLY A 7 -13.86 12.23 4.81
N HIS A 8 -15.19 12.18 4.72
CA HIS A 8 -15.92 10.93 4.59
C HIS A 8 -16.00 10.50 3.12
N PRO A 9 -15.78 9.22 2.74
CA PRO A 9 -15.71 8.78 1.35
C PRO A 9 -17.06 8.73 0.62
N ARG A 10 -18.21 8.82 1.32
CA ARG A 10 -19.51 8.77 0.68
C ARG A 10 -19.79 10.05 -0.13
N ALA A 11 -20.56 9.91 -1.22
CA ALA A 11 -20.91 11.03 -2.11
C ALA A 11 -21.63 12.17 -1.37
N GLU A 12 -22.47 11.86 -0.36
CA GLU A 12 -23.17 12.85 0.44
C GLU A 12 -22.27 13.85 1.20
N PHE A 13 -20.96 13.51 1.34
CA PHE A 13 -19.96 14.36 1.97
C PHE A 13 -18.96 14.95 0.97
N GLU A 14 -19.28 14.97 -0.33
CA GLU A 14 -18.37 15.48 -1.35
C GLU A 14 -18.06 16.96 -1.19
N ASP A 15 -19.09 17.75 -0.91
CA ASP A 15 -18.94 19.19 -0.66
C ASP A 15 -18.02 19.47 0.55
N GLU A 16 -18.12 18.66 1.61
CA GLU A 16 -17.21 18.76 2.77
C GLU A 16 -15.77 18.40 2.39
N ARG A 17 -15.56 17.38 1.54
CA ARG A 17 -14.22 17.00 1.07
C ARG A 17 -13.61 18.10 0.20
N GLU A 18 -14.38 18.68 -0.71
CA GLU A 18 -13.93 19.79 -1.54
C GLU A 18 -13.58 21.02 -0.71
N GLU A 19 -14.39 21.37 0.27
CA GLU A 19 -14.12 22.49 1.18
C GLU A 19 -12.88 22.23 2.04
N LEU A 20 -12.70 21.03 2.57
CA LEU A 20 -11.48 20.66 3.31
C LEU A 20 -10.23 20.75 2.42
N ALA A 21 -10.32 20.29 1.17
CA ALA A 21 -9.24 20.40 0.20
C ALA A 21 -8.96 21.87 -0.16
N ARG A 22 -10.00 22.72 -0.29
CA ARG A 22 -9.85 24.16 -0.53
C ARG A 22 -9.15 24.85 0.63
N ARG A 23 -9.57 24.60 1.88
CA ARG A 23 -8.94 25.15 3.09
C ARG A 23 -7.48 24.72 3.20
N PHE A 24 -7.20 23.46 2.89
CA PHE A 24 -5.84 22.94 2.86
C PHE A 24 -4.97 23.69 1.83
N ARG A 25 -5.49 23.89 0.61
CA ARG A 25 -4.78 24.63 -0.44
C ARG A 25 -4.52 26.07 -0.04
N ILE A 26 -5.50 26.76 0.55
CA ILE A 26 -5.34 28.14 1.04
C ILE A 26 -4.25 28.22 2.10
N LYS A 27 -4.22 27.27 3.04
CA LYS A 27 -3.27 27.29 4.16
C LYS A 27 -1.86 26.89 3.79
N TYR A 28 -1.71 25.97 2.85
CA TYR A 28 -0.40 25.35 2.55
C TYR A 28 0.03 25.50 1.08
N GLY A 29 -0.82 26.04 0.23
CA GLY A 29 -0.48 26.28 -1.17
C GLY A 29 0.52 27.42 -1.34
N SER A 30 1.37 27.31 -2.35
CA SER A 30 2.43 28.30 -2.64
C SER A 30 1.95 29.51 -3.43
N ALA A 31 0.78 29.48 -4.07
CA ALA A 31 0.24 30.60 -4.85
C ALA A 31 -0.92 31.28 -4.11
N HIS A 32 -0.75 32.57 -3.86
CA HIS A 32 -1.77 33.39 -3.18
C HIS A 32 -2.81 34.02 -4.13
N GLU A 33 -2.67 33.88 -5.46
CA GLU A 33 -3.38 34.75 -6.39
C GLU A 33 -4.33 34.05 -7.38
N SER A 34 -4.63 32.79 -7.29
CA SER A 34 -5.67 32.28 -8.20
C SER A 34 -7.05 32.45 -7.58
N GLY A 35 -7.88 33.33 -8.16
CA GLY A 35 -9.29 33.53 -7.80
C GLY A 35 -10.17 32.28 -7.97
N GLU A 36 -9.61 31.16 -8.42
CA GLU A 36 -10.23 29.85 -8.48
C GLU A 36 -9.74 28.96 -7.35
N ALA A 37 -10.29 29.13 -6.16
CA ALA A 37 -10.03 28.30 -4.98
C ALA A 37 -10.30 26.78 -5.19
N ARG A 38 -10.86 26.41 -6.33
CA ARG A 38 -11.12 25.02 -6.73
C ARG A 38 -9.96 24.35 -7.48
N ARG A 39 -9.01 25.12 -8.02
CA ARG A 39 -7.86 24.56 -8.76
C ARG A 39 -6.64 24.47 -7.86
N SER A 40 -5.89 23.39 -8.01
CA SER A 40 -4.53 23.32 -7.46
C SER A 40 -3.67 24.37 -8.18
N ASN A 41 -2.89 25.12 -7.42
CA ASN A 41 -1.89 26.02 -7.96
C ASN A 41 -0.65 25.30 -8.52
N ALA A 42 -0.52 24.01 -8.25
CA ALA A 42 0.51 23.14 -8.81
C ALA A 42 -0.15 21.86 -9.32
N ALA A 43 -0.46 21.83 -10.59
CA ALA A 43 -0.85 20.59 -11.26
C ALA A 43 0.41 19.73 -11.45
N PRO A 44 0.42 18.47 -11.02
CA PRO A 44 1.56 17.58 -11.29
C PRO A 44 1.72 17.42 -12.82
N TYR A 45 2.89 17.82 -13.31
CA TYR A 45 3.18 17.67 -14.75
C TYR A 45 3.43 16.21 -15.10
N PHE A 46 4.23 15.51 -14.28
CA PHE A 46 4.51 14.09 -14.42
C PHE A 46 4.28 13.36 -13.09
N VAL A 47 3.63 12.21 -13.14
CA VAL A 47 3.46 11.29 -12.00
C VAL A 47 3.95 9.91 -12.41
N GLY A 48 5.09 9.48 -11.87
CA GLY A 48 5.63 8.14 -12.04
C GLY A 48 5.41 7.30 -10.77
N VAL A 49 4.88 6.10 -10.92
CA VAL A 49 4.65 5.18 -9.79
C VAL A 49 5.17 3.79 -10.11
N PHE A 50 5.68 3.12 -9.08
CA PHE A 50 6.18 1.75 -9.14
C PHE A 50 5.25 0.86 -8.33
N ASP A 51 4.51 0.00 -9.00
CA ASP A 51 3.60 -1.02 -8.48
C ASP A 51 2.77 -0.55 -7.26
N THR A 52 2.02 0.52 -7.44
CA THR A 52 1.18 1.07 -6.36
C THR A 52 0.21 0.02 -5.85
N VAL A 53 0.29 -0.26 -4.56
CA VAL A 53 -0.52 -1.29 -3.91
C VAL A 53 -1.36 -0.72 -2.77
N ALA A 54 -2.52 -1.34 -2.54
CA ALA A 54 -3.40 -1.03 -1.41
C ALA A 54 -3.10 -1.95 -0.24
N ALA A 55 -2.04 -1.68 0.51
CA ALA A 55 -1.82 -2.36 1.79
C ALA A 55 -2.84 -1.86 2.83
N LEU A 56 -4.03 -2.43 2.84
CA LEU A 56 -5.18 -1.91 3.59
C LEU A 56 -5.27 -2.41 5.04
N GLY A 57 -4.22 -2.99 5.57
CA GLY A 57 -4.19 -3.51 6.94
C GLY A 57 -5.12 -4.73 7.14
N ALA A 58 -5.25 -5.18 8.38
CA ALA A 58 -6.05 -6.35 8.71
C ALA A 58 -7.56 -6.10 8.47
N ARG A 59 -8.21 -7.00 7.69
CA ARG A 59 -9.66 -6.97 7.41
C ARG A 59 -10.36 -8.14 8.11
N GLY A 60 -11.68 -8.02 8.26
CA GLY A 60 -12.54 -9.09 8.77
C GLY A 60 -12.17 -9.56 10.19
N PRO A 61 -12.24 -10.87 10.49
CA PRO A 61 -11.98 -11.42 11.82
C PRO A 61 -10.62 -11.07 12.39
N ARG A 62 -9.57 -10.98 11.56
CA ARG A 62 -8.22 -10.60 11.98
C ARG A 62 -8.16 -9.23 12.63
N ARG A 63 -8.93 -8.27 12.13
CA ARG A 63 -9.03 -6.93 12.73
C ARG A 63 -9.56 -6.99 14.15
N TYR A 64 -10.61 -7.78 14.38
CA TYR A 64 -11.17 -7.94 15.71
C TYR A 64 -10.22 -8.65 16.67
N LEU A 65 -9.45 -9.64 16.19
CA LEU A 65 -8.42 -10.31 16.98
C LEU A 65 -7.30 -9.34 17.39
N ILE A 66 -6.85 -8.48 16.48
CA ILE A 66 -5.84 -7.46 16.78
C ILE A 66 -6.39 -6.46 17.82
N ILE A 67 -7.63 -5.98 17.64
CA ILE A 67 -8.27 -5.06 18.60
C ILE A 67 -8.43 -5.73 19.97
N ALA A 68 -8.86 -6.98 20.01
CA ALA A 68 -8.97 -7.75 21.26
C ALA A 68 -7.59 -7.95 21.92
N GLY A 69 -6.56 -8.30 21.15
CA GLY A 69 -5.20 -8.44 21.64
C GLY A 69 -4.63 -7.12 22.20
N LEU A 70 -4.86 -6.00 21.53
CA LEU A 70 -4.49 -4.68 22.04
C LEU A 70 -5.28 -4.32 23.31
N GLY A 71 -6.57 -4.63 23.38
CA GLY A 71 -7.38 -4.44 24.58
C GLY A 71 -6.87 -5.24 25.77
N LEU A 72 -6.56 -6.52 25.56
CA LEU A 72 -5.96 -7.38 26.59
C LEU A 72 -4.58 -6.86 27.03
N GLY A 73 -3.76 -6.40 26.10
CA GLY A 73 -2.46 -5.80 26.42
C GLY A 73 -2.59 -4.52 27.25
N LEU A 74 -3.55 -3.66 26.93
CA LEU A 74 -3.86 -2.46 27.71
C LEU A 74 -4.35 -2.81 29.12
N MET A 75 -5.20 -3.82 29.26
CA MET A 75 -5.67 -4.30 30.57
C MET A 75 -4.48 -4.85 31.40
N ALA A 76 -3.66 -5.68 30.81
CA ALA A 76 -2.47 -6.21 31.49
C ALA A 76 -1.52 -5.09 31.96
N ALA A 77 -1.31 -4.08 31.12
CA ALA A 77 -0.51 -2.91 31.48
C ALA A 77 -1.17 -2.09 32.60
N ALA A 78 -2.48 -1.88 32.56
CA ALA A 78 -3.23 -1.18 33.60
C ALA A 78 -3.13 -1.90 34.94
N THR A 79 -3.36 -3.21 34.97
CA THR A 79 -3.18 -4.07 36.15
C THR A 79 -1.75 -3.96 36.68
N ALA A 80 -0.73 -4.14 35.84
CA ALA A 80 0.66 -4.04 36.29
C ALA A 80 1.01 -2.68 36.90
N CYS A 81 0.48 -1.59 36.38
CA CYS A 81 0.68 -0.24 36.93
C CYS A 81 -0.12 0.00 38.22
N ALA A 82 -1.28 -0.63 38.36
CA ALA A 82 -2.16 -0.44 39.50
C ALA A 82 -1.82 -1.32 40.72
N ILE A 83 -1.06 -2.42 40.56
CA ILE A 83 -0.76 -3.39 41.63
C ILE A 83 -0.24 -2.72 42.93
N LEU A 84 0.80 -1.90 42.83
CA LEU A 84 1.40 -1.28 44.03
C LEU A 84 0.47 -0.24 44.68
N PRO A 85 -0.14 0.72 43.96
CA PRO A 85 -1.08 1.66 44.56
C PRO A 85 -2.35 0.96 45.08
N ALA A 86 -2.87 -0.06 44.41
CA ALA A 86 -4.00 -0.84 44.86
C ALA A 86 -3.72 -1.58 46.17
N ALA A 87 -2.55 -2.24 46.23
CA ALA A 87 -2.12 -2.93 47.47
C ALA A 87 -1.92 -1.96 48.62
N ALA A 88 -1.30 -0.81 48.39
CA ALA A 88 -1.10 0.21 49.44
C ALA A 88 -2.46 0.75 49.96
N ILE A 89 -3.38 1.11 49.08
CA ILE A 89 -4.71 1.59 49.48
C ILE A 89 -5.50 0.50 50.23
N ALA A 90 -5.47 -0.74 49.73
CA ALA A 90 -6.15 -1.86 50.35
C ALA A 90 -5.59 -2.14 51.76
N ALA A 91 -4.26 -2.05 51.96
CA ALA A 91 -3.63 -2.22 53.26
C ALA A 91 -4.02 -1.11 54.26
N ILE A 92 -4.03 0.14 53.79
CA ILE A 92 -4.47 1.30 54.61
C ILE A 92 -5.93 1.12 55.06
N LEU A 93 -6.85 0.82 54.13
CA LEU A 93 -8.24 0.62 54.45
C LEU A 93 -8.51 -0.61 55.32
N HIS A 94 -7.73 -1.66 55.14
CA HIS A 94 -7.78 -2.82 56.02
C HIS A 94 -7.38 -2.49 57.46
N GLY A 95 -6.30 -1.72 57.66
CA GLY A 95 -5.80 -1.32 58.97
C GLY A 95 -6.66 -0.26 59.69
N THR A 96 -7.34 0.63 58.91
CA THR A 96 -8.08 1.75 59.49
C THR A 96 -9.58 1.48 59.67
N VAL A 97 -10.23 0.87 58.69
CA VAL A 97 -11.70 0.66 58.68
C VAL A 97 -12.08 -0.83 58.61
N HIS A 98 -11.13 -1.72 58.76
CA HIS A 98 -11.31 -3.19 58.73
C HIS A 98 -11.93 -3.70 57.41
N ALA A 99 -11.76 -2.98 56.30
CA ALA A 99 -12.21 -3.44 55.01
C ALA A 99 -11.47 -4.69 54.56
N SER A 100 -12.11 -5.55 53.75
CA SER A 100 -11.44 -6.73 53.18
C SER A 100 -10.33 -6.31 52.22
N PHE A 101 -9.10 -6.68 52.51
CA PHE A 101 -7.93 -6.37 51.67
C PHE A 101 -8.16 -6.81 50.21
N TRP A 102 -8.50 -8.08 50.00
CA TRP A 102 -8.65 -8.65 48.67
C TRP A 102 -9.84 -8.07 47.90
N ALA A 103 -10.95 -7.77 48.58
CA ALA A 103 -12.08 -7.13 47.93
C ALA A 103 -11.73 -5.70 47.50
N THR A 104 -11.05 -4.93 48.33
CA THR A 104 -10.62 -3.55 48.02
C THR A 104 -9.58 -3.55 46.89
N PHE A 105 -8.58 -4.43 46.99
CA PHE A 105 -7.55 -4.60 45.97
C PHE A 105 -8.20 -4.92 44.61
N GLY A 106 -9.04 -5.97 44.55
CA GLY A 106 -9.70 -6.39 43.32
C GLY A 106 -10.64 -5.30 42.73
N LEU A 107 -11.29 -4.53 43.58
CA LEU A 107 -12.14 -3.40 43.11
C LEU A 107 -11.30 -2.29 42.46
N ILE A 108 -10.15 -1.94 43.07
CA ILE A 108 -9.27 -0.90 42.51
C ILE A 108 -8.71 -1.35 41.15
N GLU A 109 -8.25 -2.62 41.05
CA GLU A 109 -7.78 -3.20 39.79
C GLU A 109 -8.88 -3.19 38.70
N ALA A 110 -10.10 -3.60 39.06
CA ALA A 110 -11.23 -3.57 38.14
C ALA A 110 -11.53 -2.15 37.64
N ILE A 111 -11.52 -1.16 38.55
CA ILE A 111 -11.71 0.25 38.19
C ILE A 111 -10.59 0.72 37.25
N ALA A 112 -9.34 0.40 37.53
CA ALA A 112 -8.20 0.77 36.69
C ALA A 112 -8.33 0.18 35.27
N CYS A 113 -8.73 -1.08 35.14
CA CYS A 113 -8.96 -1.73 33.85
C CYS A 113 -10.13 -1.05 33.08
N VAL A 114 -11.25 -0.84 33.74
CA VAL A 114 -12.43 -0.19 33.11
C VAL A 114 -12.09 1.23 32.68
N ALA A 115 -11.42 2.01 33.53
CA ALA A 115 -11.03 3.38 33.23
C ALA A 115 -10.07 3.44 32.02
N THR A 116 -9.11 2.50 31.96
CA THR A 116 -8.16 2.42 30.84
C THR A 116 -8.87 2.08 29.53
N LEU A 117 -9.77 1.10 29.52
CA LEU A 117 -10.55 0.75 28.33
C LEU A 117 -11.48 1.90 27.92
N ALA A 118 -12.13 2.56 28.86
CA ALA A 118 -12.98 3.71 28.58
C ALA A 118 -12.18 4.87 27.99
N ALA A 119 -11.00 5.17 28.53
CA ALA A 119 -10.11 6.20 28.00
C ALA A 119 -9.62 5.84 26.57
N ALA A 120 -9.26 4.59 26.33
CA ALA A 120 -8.85 4.12 25.00
C ALA A 120 -10.01 4.21 24.00
N ALA A 121 -11.21 3.80 24.38
CA ALA A 121 -12.41 3.90 23.55
C ALA A 121 -12.78 5.37 23.26
N TRP A 122 -12.69 6.23 24.25
CA TRP A 122 -12.93 7.67 24.09
C TRP A 122 -11.92 8.31 23.15
N ARG A 123 -10.61 8.05 23.34
CA ARG A 123 -9.55 8.56 22.43
C ARG A 123 -9.72 8.04 21.00
N SER A 124 -10.05 6.76 20.83
CA SER A 124 -10.29 6.20 19.50
C SER A 124 -11.52 6.80 18.82
N SER A 125 -12.60 7.04 19.57
CA SER A 125 -13.80 7.71 19.08
C SER A 125 -13.54 9.17 18.73
N ALA A 126 -12.84 9.90 19.60
CA ALA A 126 -12.45 11.30 19.34
C ALA A 126 -11.55 11.43 18.11
N ALA A 127 -10.58 10.52 17.94
CA ALA A 127 -9.71 10.49 16.75
C ALA A 127 -10.49 10.14 15.46
N ALA A 128 -11.53 9.29 15.57
CA ALA A 128 -12.38 8.93 14.44
C ALA A 128 -13.40 10.01 14.07
N THR A 129 -13.75 10.91 15.00
CA THR A 129 -14.70 11.99 14.72
C THR A 129 -13.97 13.13 14.00
N LYS A 130 -14.47 13.50 12.83
CA LYS A 130 -13.98 14.63 12.03
C LYS A 130 -15.04 15.71 12.04
N THR A 131 -14.60 16.93 12.25
CA THR A 131 -15.49 18.10 12.38
C THR A 131 -15.03 19.19 11.43
N ILE A 132 -15.96 19.74 10.65
CA ILE A 132 -15.78 20.94 9.86
C ILE A 132 -16.64 22.05 10.47
N ARG A 133 -16.04 23.23 10.64
CA ARG A 133 -16.72 24.43 11.18
C ARG A 133 -16.88 25.45 10.07
N ASP A 134 -17.90 26.31 10.23
CA ASP A 134 -18.21 27.39 9.28
C ASP A 134 -18.38 26.88 7.85
N PHE A 135 -19.21 25.85 7.70
CA PHE A 135 -19.57 25.22 6.44
C PHE A 135 -20.95 24.57 6.55
N LEU A 136 -21.86 24.88 5.72
CA LEU A 136 -22.15 25.74 4.61
C LEU A 136 -22.23 27.24 4.95
N ASN A 137 -22.66 27.59 6.18
CA ASN A 137 -22.79 28.97 6.64
C ASN A 137 -21.83 29.24 7.79
N PRO A 138 -21.47 30.52 8.05
CA PRO A 138 -20.74 30.89 9.27
C PRO A 138 -21.47 30.43 10.53
N GLY A 139 -20.77 29.78 11.45
CA GLY A 139 -21.28 29.22 12.68
C GLY A 139 -21.78 27.78 12.60
N ASP A 140 -21.99 27.23 11.40
CA ASP A 140 -22.36 25.82 11.22
C ASP A 140 -21.23 24.89 11.66
N VAL A 141 -21.60 23.80 12.35
CA VAL A 141 -20.65 22.75 12.74
C VAL A 141 -21.19 21.41 12.28
N ARG A 142 -20.44 20.75 11.41
CA ARG A 142 -20.76 19.41 10.94
C ARG A 142 -19.72 18.42 11.45
N SER A 143 -20.18 17.28 11.91
CA SER A 143 -19.30 16.20 12.38
C SER A 143 -19.76 14.87 11.79
N HIS A 144 -18.79 14.07 11.37
CA HIS A 144 -19.03 12.70 10.98
C HIS A 144 -17.95 11.77 11.54
N ARG A 145 -18.27 10.51 11.67
CA ARG A 145 -17.31 9.50 12.09
C ARG A 145 -16.56 9.00 10.84
N ALA A 146 -15.23 9.16 10.83
CA ALA A 146 -14.40 8.60 9.79
C ALA A 146 -14.49 7.07 9.83
N GLU A 147 -15.04 6.49 8.77
CA GLU A 147 -15.03 5.04 8.58
C GLU A 147 -13.81 4.67 7.73
N TRP A 148 -12.96 3.82 8.28
CA TRP A 148 -11.92 3.19 7.48
C TRP A 148 -12.58 2.10 6.63
N LYS A 149 -12.99 2.43 5.42
CA LYS A 149 -13.31 1.46 4.38
C LYS A 149 -12.10 1.30 3.50
N GLY A 150 -11.73 0.05 3.23
CA GLY A 150 -10.49 -0.29 2.58
C GLY A 150 -10.29 0.19 1.15
N GLU A 151 -11.25 0.89 0.55
CA GLU A 151 -11.17 1.43 -0.80
C GLU A 151 -11.73 2.85 -0.80
N ASN A 152 -10.83 3.83 -0.67
CA ASN A 152 -11.16 5.26 -0.66
C ASN A 152 -10.57 6.00 -1.87
N PHE A 153 -10.43 5.31 -3.01
CA PHE A 153 -9.87 5.87 -4.24
C PHE A 153 -10.75 5.50 -5.43
N ASP A 154 -10.95 6.43 -6.33
CA ASP A 154 -11.80 6.29 -7.52
C ASP A 154 -11.10 5.57 -8.68
N ARG A 155 -9.81 5.21 -8.53
CA ARG A 155 -8.97 4.59 -9.56
C ARG A 155 -8.89 5.37 -10.89
N LEU A 156 -9.24 6.63 -10.88
CA LEU A 156 -9.19 7.47 -12.08
C LEU A 156 -8.05 8.48 -11.98
N LEU A 157 -7.31 8.65 -13.05
CA LEU A 157 -6.28 9.68 -13.11
C LEU A 157 -6.94 11.06 -13.14
N SER A 158 -6.49 11.94 -12.24
CA SER A 158 -6.99 13.32 -12.19
C SER A 158 -6.74 14.04 -13.51
N ARG A 159 -7.75 14.78 -14.00
CA ARG A 159 -7.64 15.60 -15.22
C ARG A 159 -6.55 16.67 -15.17
N PHE A 160 -6.00 16.97 -14.00
CA PHE A 160 -4.95 17.97 -13.80
C PHE A 160 -3.53 17.41 -13.91
N VAL A 161 -3.36 16.09 -14.01
CA VAL A 161 -2.05 15.46 -14.25
C VAL A 161 -1.81 15.42 -15.74
N SER A 162 -0.73 16.01 -16.23
CA SER A 162 -0.42 16.02 -17.67
C SER A 162 0.04 14.64 -18.15
N TYR A 163 0.97 14.01 -17.44
CA TYR A 163 1.49 12.68 -17.79
C TYR A 163 1.55 11.78 -16.58
N ALA A 164 1.12 10.53 -16.74
CA ALA A 164 1.20 9.52 -15.69
C ALA A 164 1.78 8.21 -16.23
N ARG A 165 2.66 7.60 -15.45
CA ARG A 165 3.33 6.34 -15.76
C ARG A 165 3.25 5.39 -14.58
N SER A 166 2.91 4.13 -14.86
CA SER A 166 2.86 3.08 -13.83
C SER A 166 3.65 1.87 -14.30
N ALA A 167 4.70 1.53 -13.59
CA ALA A 167 5.42 0.27 -13.74
C ALA A 167 4.80 -0.76 -12.79
N ASN A 168 4.18 -1.83 -13.31
CA ASN A 168 3.43 -2.80 -12.52
C ASN A 168 4.18 -4.12 -12.41
N ALA A 169 4.14 -4.77 -11.26
CA ALA A 169 4.75 -6.06 -10.99
C ALA A 169 3.87 -7.22 -11.51
N ILE A 170 4.45 -8.11 -12.34
CA ILE A 170 3.78 -9.33 -12.82
C ILE A 170 3.75 -10.39 -11.72
N ASP A 171 4.85 -10.54 -10.97
CA ASP A 171 5.11 -11.67 -10.08
C ASP A 171 4.80 -11.39 -8.60
N GLU A 172 4.10 -10.29 -8.28
CA GLU A 172 3.65 -10.04 -6.92
C GLU A 172 2.47 -10.96 -6.58
N LEU A 173 2.68 -11.85 -5.62
CA LEU A 173 1.72 -12.86 -5.23
C LEU A 173 1.03 -12.59 -3.89
N ARG A 174 1.44 -11.56 -3.13
CA ARG A 174 0.79 -11.22 -1.87
C ARG A 174 -0.59 -10.61 -2.11
N ARG A 175 -1.64 -11.28 -1.65
CA ARG A 175 -3.02 -10.80 -1.81
C ARG A 175 -3.24 -9.40 -1.24
N ASP A 176 -2.58 -9.09 -0.12
CA ASP A 176 -2.73 -7.78 0.54
C ASP A 176 -1.99 -6.66 -0.22
N PHE A 177 -1.15 -7.01 -1.19
CA PHE A 177 -0.49 -6.12 -2.13
C PHE A 177 -1.24 -6.03 -3.46
N ASP A 178 -2.57 -6.07 -3.42
CA ASP A 178 -3.38 -5.91 -4.62
C ASP A 178 -3.13 -4.55 -5.28
N ARG A 179 -2.99 -4.55 -6.59
CA ARG A 179 -2.63 -3.37 -7.36
C ARG A 179 -3.72 -2.30 -7.31
N VAL A 180 -3.32 -1.08 -7.04
CA VAL A 180 -4.13 0.12 -7.25
C VAL A 180 -3.64 0.82 -8.51
N GLY A 181 -4.10 0.34 -9.66
CA GLY A 181 -3.84 1.01 -10.92
C GLY A 181 -4.88 2.08 -11.22
N TRP A 182 -4.53 3.00 -12.08
CA TRP A 182 -5.51 3.86 -12.72
C TRP A 182 -6.33 3.01 -13.71
N GLY A 183 -7.66 2.96 -13.53
CA GLY A 183 -8.58 2.26 -14.43
C GLY A 183 -8.84 3.05 -15.73
N GLY A 184 -8.42 4.32 -15.79
CA GLY A 184 -8.60 5.19 -16.93
C GLY A 184 -8.41 6.66 -16.56
N LEU A 185 -8.77 7.53 -17.51
CA LEU A 185 -8.79 8.98 -17.32
C LEU A 185 -10.15 9.43 -16.80
N LYS A 186 -10.19 10.49 -16.01
CA LYS A 186 -11.46 11.14 -15.64
C LYS A 186 -12.16 11.66 -16.89
N GLU A 187 -13.49 11.67 -16.87
CA GLU A 187 -14.32 12.14 -17.95
C GLU A 187 -13.90 13.54 -18.44
N GLY A 188 -13.86 13.72 -19.76
CA GLY A 188 -13.41 14.94 -20.40
C GLY A 188 -11.91 15.22 -20.35
N ALA A 189 -11.11 14.30 -19.83
CA ALA A 189 -9.66 14.42 -19.90
C ALA A 189 -9.14 13.94 -21.27
N PRO A 190 -8.19 14.66 -21.92
CA PRO A 190 -7.63 14.23 -23.19
C PRO A 190 -6.80 12.95 -23.01
N GLU A 191 -6.81 12.04 -23.98
CA GLU A 191 -6.02 10.81 -23.96
C GLU A 191 -4.53 11.07 -24.22
N SER A 192 -4.22 12.14 -24.93
CA SER A 192 -2.85 12.57 -25.20
C SER A 192 -2.68 14.07 -24.97
N VAL A 193 -1.45 14.46 -24.64
CA VAL A 193 -0.99 15.84 -24.51
C VAL A 193 0.26 15.98 -25.36
N ASP A 194 0.30 16.96 -26.24
CA ASP A 194 1.42 17.24 -27.15
C ASP A 194 1.93 15.97 -27.91
N GLY A 195 1.02 15.13 -28.35
CA GLY A 195 1.33 13.90 -29.08
C GLY A 195 1.80 12.72 -28.22
N HIS A 196 1.92 12.91 -26.92
CA HIS A 196 2.32 11.85 -25.98
C HIS A 196 1.12 11.30 -25.21
N ALA A 197 1.08 9.97 -25.03
CA ALA A 197 0.03 9.35 -24.23
C ALA A 197 0.05 9.91 -22.81
N ARG A 198 -1.13 10.33 -22.34
CA ARG A 198 -1.28 10.91 -21.02
C ARG A 198 -1.13 9.90 -19.90
N LEU A 199 -1.64 8.68 -20.10
CA LEU A 199 -1.57 7.58 -19.15
C LEU A 199 -0.94 6.36 -19.82
N MET A 200 0.14 5.84 -19.22
CA MET A 200 0.73 4.55 -19.61
C MET A 200 0.94 3.67 -18.37
N GLN A 201 0.52 2.43 -18.48
CA GLN A 201 0.63 1.43 -17.40
C GLN A 201 1.22 0.15 -18.00
N TRP A 202 2.48 -0.10 -17.73
CA TRP A 202 3.22 -1.23 -18.30
C TRP A 202 3.54 -2.27 -17.22
N TRP A 203 3.65 -3.53 -17.64
CA TRP A 203 3.94 -4.64 -16.77
C TRP A 203 5.38 -5.11 -16.95
N PHE A 204 6.03 -5.39 -15.81
CA PHE A 204 7.43 -5.77 -15.71
C PHE A 204 7.57 -7.06 -14.93
N ALA A 205 8.59 -7.88 -15.28
CA ALA A 205 8.93 -9.09 -14.53
C ALA A 205 9.45 -8.73 -13.13
N GLY A 206 9.03 -9.50 -12.13
CA GLY A 206 9.42 -9.32 -10.75
C GLY A 206 8.25 -9.02 -9.82
N ASN A 207 8.50 -9.11 -8.50
CA ASN A 207 7.57 -8.76 -7.45
C ASN A 207 7.55 -7.24 -7.20
N HIS A 208 6.78 -6.79 -6.22
CA HIS A 208 6.68 -5.37 -5.82
C HIS A 208 8.05 -4.73 -5.54
N SER A 209 8.91 -5.44 -4.81
CA SER A 209 10.25 -4.96 -4.44
C SER A 209 11.25 -5.06 -5.60
N ASP A 210 11.08 -6.01 -6.53
CA ASP A 210 11.85 -6.08 -7.77
C ASP A 210 11.57 -4.87 -8.69
N ILE A 211 10.35 -4.33 -8.66
CA ILE A 211 9.99 -3.15 -9.44
C ILE A 211 10.31 -1.86 -8.69
N GLY A 212 10.08 -1.83 -7.38
CA GLY A 212 10.25 -0.65 -6.53
C GLY A 212 11.68 -0.40 -6.06
N GLY A 213 12.60 -1.38 -6.17
CA GLY A 213 14.00 -1.24 -5.79
C GLY A 213 14.25 -1.35 -4.29
N SER A 214 14.04 -2.53 -3.70
CA SER A 214 14.29 -2.76 -2.26
C SER A 214 15.44 -3.73 -1.98
N TYR A 215 15.99 -4.36 -3.01
CA TYR A 215 17.06 -5.36 -2.87
C TYR A 215 18.45 -4.74 -3.03
N ALA A 216 19.47 -5.48 -2.63
CA ALA A 216 20.86 -5.07 -2.78
C ALA A 216 21.21 -4.87 -4.24
N GLU A 217 22.18 -3.99 -4.51
CA GLU A 217 22.56 -3.61 -5.89
C GLU A 217 22.83 -4.83 -6.81
N PRO A 218 23.55 -5.90 -6.42
CA PRO A 218 23.77 -7.05 -7.30
C PRO A 218 22.50 -7.80 -7.71
N GLU A 219 21.41 -7.66 -6.95
CA GLU A 219 20.12 -8.33 -7.14
C GLU A 219 19.05 -7.40 -7.72
N SER A 220 19.38 -6.13 -8.01
CA SER A 220 18.43 -5.09 -8.41
C SER A 220 18.25 -4.94 -9.93
N ARG A 221 18.68 -5.93 -10.71
CA ARG A 221 18.63 -5.85 -12.19
C ARG A 221 17.23 -5.61 -12.75
N LEU A 222 16.19 -6.18 -12.14
CA LEU A 222 14.80 -5.99 -12.56
C LEU A 222 14.29 -4.59 -12.19
N SER A 223 14.66 -4.05 -11.04
CA SER A 223 14.31 -2.67 -10.68
C SER A 223 15.03 -1.64 -11.58
N ASP A 224 16.25 -1.93 -12.02
CA ASP A 224 16.96 -1.10 -12.98
C ASP A 224 16.22 -1.03 -14.33
N VAL A 225 15.56 -2.11 -14.75
CA VAL A 225 14.69 -2.10 -15.95
C VAL A 225 13.52 -1.15 -15.76
N ALA A 226 12.80 -1.25 -14.64
CA ALA A 226 11.65 -0.42 -14.36
C ALA A 226 12.04 1.06 -14.19
N LEU A 227 13.15 1.33 -13.49
CA LEU A 227 13.68 2.67 -13.30
C LEU A 227 14.17 3.28 -14.61
N GLY A 228 14.89 2.51 -15.44
CA GLY A 228 15.34 2.96 -16.75
C GLY A 228 14.18 3.38 -17.63
N TRP A 229 13.13 2.55 -17.72
CA TRP A 229 11.90 2.92 -18.42
C TRP A 229 11.24 4.18 -17.83
N MET A 230 11.17 4.32 -16.52
CA MET A 230 10.57 5.50 -15.90
C MET A 230 11.35 6.78 -16.21
N ILE A 231 12.69 6.70 -16.21
CA ILE A 231 13.56 7.82 -16.60
C ILE A 231 13.30 8.19 -18.07
N GLU A 232 13.29 7.19 -18.96
CA GLU A 232 12.97 7.41 -20.38
C GLU A 232 11.63 8.13 -20.57
N GLN A 233 10.59 7.66 -19.86
CA GLN A 233 9.27 8.26 -19.93
C GLN A 233 9.23 9.69 -19.34
N ALA A 234 9.98 9.96 -18.30
CA ALA A 234 10.01 11.28 -17.67
C ALA A 234 10.84 12.30 -18.46
N THR A 235 11.86 11.85 -19.19
CA THR A 235 12.73 12.70 -20.01
C THR A 235 12.19 12.88 -21.42
N GLY A 236 11.43 11.91 -21.95
CA GLY A 236 10.95 11.87 -23.33
C GLY A 236 9.68 12.67 -23.61
N ILE A 237 9.07 13.31 -22.63
CA ILE A 237 7.91 14.20 -22.79
C ILE A 237 8.36 15.66 -23.01
N PRO A 238 7.53 16.54 -23.61
CA PRO A 238 7.84 17.95 -23.73
C PRO A 238 8.16 18.58 -22.36
N GLU A 239 9.19 19.40 -22.28
CA GLU A 239 9.68 19.97 -21.00
C GLU A 239 9.93 18.91 -19.92
N GLY A 240 10.36 17.73 -20.33
CA GLY A 240 10.59 16.59 -19.46
C GLY A 240 11.72 16.83 -18.46
N LEU A 241 11.85 15.87 -17.54
CA LEU A 241 12.88 15.90 -16.54
C LEU A 241 14.28 15.92 -17.17
N VAL A 242 15.13 16.83 -16.76
CA VAL A 242 16.54 16.82 -17.15
C VAL A 242 17.32 15.98 -16.15
N VAL A 243 17.88 14.86 -16.63
CA VAL A 243 18.76 14.01 -15.85
C VAL A 243 20.18 14.19 -16.35
N ASP A 244 21.07 14.64 -15.48
CA ASP A 244 22.47 14.83 -15.84
C ASP A 244 23.12 13.49 -16.20
N GLY A 245 23.70 13.44 -17.41
CA GLY A 245 24.29 12.23 -17.97
C GLY A 245 23.31 11.15 -18.41
N SER A 246 22.01 11.45 -18.49
CA SER A 246 21.03 10.53 -19.08
C SER A 246 21.31 10.40 -20.57
N ALA A 247 21.77 9.26 -20.95
CA ALA A 247 21.73 8.81 -22.32
C ALA A 247 20.48 7.96 -22.48
N GLY A 248 19.92 7.95 -23.70
CA GLY A 248 18.70 7.19 -24.00
C GLY A 248 18.76 5.70 -23.65
N PRO A 249 17.72 4.91 -23.96
CA PRO A 249 17.61 3.51 -23.58
C PRO A 249 18.88 2.71 -23.91
N GLY A 250 19.43 2.03 -22.92
CA GLY A 250 20.61 1.16 -23.08
C GLY A 250 21.96 1.88 -23.06
N VAL A 251 22.01 3.19 -22.86
CA VAL A 251 23.27 3.92 -22.71
C VAL A 251 23.55 4.17 -21.23
N ALA A 252 24.68 3.69 -20.75
CA ALA A 252 25.10 3.93 -19.38
C ALA A 252 25.20 5.44 -19.13
N SER A 253 24.55 5.91 -18.06
CA SER A 253 24.65 7.29 -17.64
C SER A 253 26.13 7.68 -17.46
N SER A 254 26.53 8.80 -18.03
CA SER A 254 27.86 9.36 -17.78
C SER A 254 28.02 9.88 -16.34
N ASN A 255 26.92 10.00 -15.59
CA ASN A 255 26.93 10.39 -14.19
C ASN A 255 27.37 9.20 -13.30
N PRO A 256 28.49 9.28 -12.61
CA PRO A 256 28.99 8.19 -11.77
C PRO A 256 28.08 7.89 -10.56
N ARG A 257 27.11 8.76 -10.25
CA ARG A 257 26.15 8.59 -9.16
C ARG A 257 24.89 7.81 -9.56
N LEU A 258 24.56 7.77 -10.86
CA LEU A 258 23.42 6.99 -11.37
C LEU A 258 23.91 5.98 -12.40
N ARG A 259 24.11 4.75 -11.95
CA ARG A 259 24.49 3.63 -12.82
C ARG A 259 23.37 2.61 -12.77
N LEU A 260 22.76 2.33 -13.91
CA LEU A 260 21.78 1.28 -14.07
C LEU A 260 22.38 0.12 -14.85
N PHE A 261 22.06 -1.08 -14.42
CA PHE A 261 22.47 -2.33 -15.07
C PHE A 261 21.25 -3.19 -15.39
N PRO A 262 20.30 -2.68 -16.22
CA PRO A 262 19.05 -3.37 -16.51
C PRO A 262 19.30 -4.71 -17.17
N SER A 263 18.62 -5.75 -16.70
CA SER A 263 18.71 -7.08 -17.29
C SER A 263 17.44 -7.89 -17.06
N GLY A 264 16.84 -8.40 -18.14
CA GLY A 264 15.74 -9.36 -18.08
C GLY A 264 16.12 -10.69 -17.41
N ALA A 265 17.44 -11.01 -17.32
CA ALA A 265 17.95 -12.19 -16.63
C ALA A 265 18.10 -11.98 -15.10
N GLY A 266 17.77 -10.80 -14.58
CA GLY A 266 17.87 -10.47 -13.16
C GLY A 266 17.18 -11.50 -12.25
N VAL A 267 17.66 -11.59 -11.01
CA VAL A 267 17.06 -12.45 -9.97
C VAL A 267 15.63 -11.99 -9.69
N GLN A 268 14.70 -12.93 -9.62
CA GLN A 268 13.33 -12.71 -9.21
C GLN A 268 13.16 -13.15 -7.76
N HIS A 269 12.54 -12.30 -6.96
CA HIS A 269 12.29 -12.58 -5.55
C HIS A 269 10.82 -12.92 -5.29
N CYS A 270 10.56 -13.64 -4.20
CA CYS A 270 9.21 -13.90 -3.69
C CYS A 270 9.21 -13.72 -2.17
N GLU A 271 8.45 -12.75 -1.71
CA GLU A 271 8.35 -12.46 -0.28
C GLU A 271 7.22 -13.23 0.42
N VAL A 272 6.36 -13.93 -0.33
CA VAL A 272 5.26 -14.73 0.21
C VAL A 272 5.81 -15.86 1.07
N THR A 273 6.76 -16.62 0.55
CA THR A 273 7.29 -17.84 1.17
C THR A 273 7.97 -17.54 2.50
N ALA A 274 8.88 -16.56 2.51
CA ALA A 274 9.68 -16.24 3.72
C ALA A 274 8.80 -15.81 4.91
N THR A 275 7.77 -15.01 4.66
CA THR A 275 6.88 -14.50 5.73
C THR A 275 5.85 -15.53 6.15
N CYS A 276 5.23 -16.24 5.20
CA CYS A 276 4.22 -17.26 5.47
C CYS A 276 4.81 -18.43 6.25
N ASP A 277 5.94 -18.96 5.81
CA ASP A 277 6.57 -20.12 6.44
C ASP A 277 7.07 -19.78 7.84
N ALA A 278 7.64 -18.60 8.05
CA ALA A 278 8.10 -18.17 9.36
C ALA A 278 6.95 -17.99 10.37
N ILE A 279 5.79 -17.49 9.93
CA ILE A 279 4.61 -17.32 10.77
C ILE A 279 3.95 -18.68 11.02
N ASP A 280 3.70 -19.46 9.97
CA ASP A 280 3.02 -20.75 10.07
C ASP A 280 3.85 -21.78 10.87
N ALA A 281 5.18 -21.72 10.80
CA ALA A 281 6.05 -22.56 11.64
C ALA A 281 5.90 -22.26 13.13
N ARG A 282 5.58 -21.03 13.52
CA ARG A 282 5.42 -20.61 14.93
C ARG A 282 4.01 -20.85 15.47
N VAL A 283 3.01 -21.04 14.62
CA VAL A 283 1.62 -21.26 15.06
C VAL A 283 1.42 -22.73 15.46
N PRO A 284 1.00 -23.04 16.70
CA PRO A 284 0.70 -24.40 17.12
C PRO A 284 -0.36 -25.07 16.23
N ALA A 285 -0.19 -26.38 15.95
CA ALA A 285 -1.02 -27.11 15.01
C ALA A 285 -2.52 -27.05 15.33
N PHE A 286 -2.90 -27.06 16.63
CA PHE A 286 -4.29 -26.96 17.06
C PHE A 286 -4.91 -25.59 16.75
N LEU A 287 -4.12 -24.51 16.76
CA LEU A 287 -4.58 -23.15 16.40
C LEU A 287 -4.74 -22.98 14.89
N ARG A 288 -3.91 -23.66 14.09
CA ARG A 288 -4.03 -23.61 12.61
C ARG A 288 -5.39 -24.11 12.13
N ARG A 289 -6.02 -25.04 12.88
CA ARG A 289 -7.37 -25.55 12.57
C ARG A 289 -8.45 -24.47 12.65
N PHE A 290 -8.27 -23.46 13.51
CA PHE A 290 -9.25 -22.38 13.74
C PHE A 290 -8.90 -21.09 13.00
N SER A 291 -7.62 -20.82 12.81
CA SER A 291 -7.14 -19.56 12.25
C SER A 291 -6.84 -19.60 10.75
N GLY A 292 -6.74 -20.79 10.16
CA GLY A 292 -6.21 -20.97 8.81
C GLY A 292 -4.72 -20.58 8.74
N ARG A 293 -4.20 -20.32 7.56
CA ARG A 293 -2.84 -19.80 7.37
C ARG A 293 -2.79 -18.33 7.80
N TRP A 294 -1.87 -18.00 8.67
CA TRP A 294 -1.64 -16.64 9.18
C TRP A 294 -0.77 -15.81 8.24
N GLY A 295 -0.02 -16.46 7.36
CA GLY A 295 0.82 -15.81 6.37
C GLY A 295 0.06 -15.10 5.26
N TRP A 296 0.78 -14.53 4.32
CA TRP A 296 0.23 -13.88 3.15
C TRP A 296 -0.59 -14.87 2.32
N GLN A 297 -1.81 -14.51 1.99
CA GLN A 297 -2.58 -15.30 1.03
C GLN A 297 -2.05 -15.02 -0.38
N VAL A 298 -1.88 -16.08 -1.16
CA VAL A 298 -1.44 -15.99 -2.55
C VAL A 298 -2.60 -15.53 -3.43
N LYS A 299 -2.33 -14.55 -4.28
CA LYS A 299 -3.21 -14.09 -5.34
C LYS A 299 -2.37 -13.73 -6.56
N VAL A 300 -2.54 -14.44 -7.65
CA VAL A 300 -1.93 -14.11 -8.94
C VAL A 300 -2.46 -12.77 -9.43
N ARG A 301 -1.60 -11.93 -10.01
CA ARG A 301 -1.99 -10.65 -10.60
C ARG A 301 -2.94 -10.86 -11.77
N ASP A 302 -3.96 -10.01 -11.84
CA ASP A 302 -4.89 -9.95 -12.97
C ASP A 302 -4.29 -9.05 -14.06
N VAL A 303 -3.55 -9.68 -14.98
CA VAL A 303 -2.99 -9.02 -16.16
C VAL A 303 -3.92 -9.25 -17.34
N GLN A 304 -4.44 -8.18 -17.92
CA GLN A 304 -5.35 -8.28 -19.06
C GLN A 304 -4.63 -8.92 -20.26
N PRO A 305 -5.34 -9.67 -21.12
CA PRO A 305 -4.73 -10.41 -22.24
C PRO A 305 -3.97 -9.55 -23.25
N ASP A 306 -4.29 -8.28 -23.36
CA ASP A 306 -3.70 -7.27 -24.25
C ASP A 306 -2.90 -6.18 -23.51
N ALA A 307 -2.66 -6.37 -22.21
CA ALA A 307 -1.97 -5.37 -21.41
C ALA A 307 -0.53 -5.16 -21.93
N PRO A 308 -0.05 -3.91 -22.01
CA PRO A 308 1.30 -3.66 -22.48
C PRO A 308 2.33 -4.19 -21.47
N VAL A 309 3.24 -5.03 -21.94
CA VAL A 309 4.37 -5.56 -21.17
C VAL A 309 5.68 -4.97 -21.68
N HIS A 310 6.64 -4.77 -20.79
CA HIS A 310 7.96 -4.27 -21.18
C HIS A 310 8.70 -5.32 -22.02
N PRO A 311 9.47 -4.92 -23.07
CA PRO A 311 10.18 -5.85 -23.96
C PRO A 311 11.08 -6.87 -23.25
N THR A 312 11.68 -6.50 -22.11
CA THR A 312 12.49 -7.41 -21.30
C THR A 312 11.71 -8.61 -20.74
N VAL A 313 10.39 -8.55 -20.68
CA VAL A 313 9.55 -9.71 -20.34
C VAL A 313 9.65 -10.77 -21.43
N ALA A 314 9.58 -10.37 -22.71
CA ALA A 314 9.75 -11.30 -23.83
C ALA A 314 11.18 -11.86 -23.88
N GLU A 315 12.20 -11.03 -23.65
CA GLU A 315 13.58 -11.47 -23.52
C GLU A 315 13.71 -12.54 -22.42
N ARG A 316 13.10 -12.31 -21.28
CA ARG A 316 13.11 -13.25 -20.13
C ARG A 316 12.42 -14.57 -20.47
N PHE A 317 11.31 -14.55 -21.22
CA PHE A 317 10.65 -15.76 -21.72
C PHE A 317 11.53 -16.58 -22.67
N ALA A 318 12.40 -15.92 -23.44
CA ALA A 318 13.32 -16.57 -24.39
C ALA A 318 14.54 -17.21 -23.72
N LEU A 319 14.85 -16.87 -22.47
CA LEU A 319 15.96 -17.46 -21.73
C LEU A 319 15.63 -18.90 -21.33
N PRO A 320 16.60 -19.83 -21.43
CA PRO A 320 16.40 -21.24 -21.07
C PRO A 320 16.08 -21.40 -19.58
N ALA A 321 16.65 -20.55 -18.73
CA ALA A 321 16.38 -20.48 -17.31
C ALA A 321 16.73 -19.10 -16.76
N VAL A 322 15.99 -18.65 -15.75
CA VAL A 322 16.26 -17.45 -14.96
C VAL A 322 16.20 -17.80 -13.48
N GLN A 323 16.96 -17.08 -12.66
CA GLN A 323 16.96 -17.30 -11.23
C GLN A 323 15.61 -16.86 -10.63
N GLN A 324 14.90 -17.81 -10.01
CA GLN A 324 13.59 -17.66 -9.38
C GLN A 324 13.62 -18.25 -7.96
N PRO A 325 12.63 -18.01 -7.10
CA PRO A 325 12.59 -18.50 -5.71
C PRO A 325 12.76 -20.04 -5.58
N GLY A 326 12.24 -20.79 -6.55
CA GLY A 326 12.39 -22.27 -6.61
C GLY A 326 13.69 -22.76 -7.25
N GLY A 327 14.59 -21.87 -7.67
CA GLY A 327 15.81 -22.16 -8.41
C GLY A 327 15.73 -21.75 -9.88
N PRO A 328 16.80 -22.02 -10.67
CA PRO A 328 16.82 -21.69 -12.09
C PRO A 328 15.77 -22.48 -12.88
N ALA A 329 14.85 -21.78 -13.57
CA ALA A 329 13.80 -22.38 -14.38
C ALA A 329 13.39 -21.45 -15.53
N PRO A 330 12.71 -21.95 -16.58
CA PRO A 330 12.08 -21.11 -17.59
C PRO A 330 11.07 -20.14 -16.94
N TYR A 331 11.04 -18.90 -17.40
CA TYR A 331 10.11 -17.89 -16.89
C TYR A 331 8.72 -18.09 -17.45
N ARG A 332 7.76 -18.50 -16.60
CA ARG A 332 6.36 -18.79 -16.96
C ARG A 332 5.40 -18.31 -15.87
N PRO A 333 5.24 -16.99 -15.66
CA PRO A 333 4.39 -16.47 -14.58
C PRO A 333 2.92 -16.75 -14.86
N ALA A 334 2.19 -17.28 -13.88
CA ALA A 334 0.77 -17.60 -14.02
C ALA A 334 -0.09 -16.40 -14.47
N ALA A 335 0.33 -15.19 -14.14
CA ALA A 335 -0.33 -13.94 -14.53
C ALA A 335 -0.36 -13.69 -16.05
N LEU A 336 0.56 -14.28 -16.82
CA LEU A 336 0.64 -14.12 -18.28
C LEU A 336 0.15 -15.34 -19.07
N ALA A 337 -0.40 -16.36 -18.40
CA ALA A 337 -0.84 -17.58 -19.07
C ALA A 337 -1.95 -17.32 -20.12
N SER A 338 -2.79 -16.29 -19.92
CA SER A 338 -3.84 -15.89 -20.87
C SER A 338 -3.44 -14.69 -21.75
N HIS A 339 -2.21 -14.17 -21.61
CA HIS A 339 -1.76 -13.01 -22.38
C HIS A 339 -1.50 -13.36 -23.84
N HIS A 340 -2.03 -12.56 -24.78
CA HIS A 340 -2.00 -12.88 -26.21
C HIS A 340 -0.59 -13.13 -26.75
N ALA A 341 0.42 -12.39 -26.29
CA ALA A 341 1.79 -12.56 -26.74
C ALA A 341 2.50 -13.79 -26.17
N PHE A 342 2.03 -14.38 -25.07
CA PHE A 342 2.75 -15.41 -24.33
C PHE A 342 2.00 -16.73 -24.15
N SER A 343 0.68 -16.76 -24.31
CA SER A 343 -0.16 -17.94 -24.04
C SER A 343 0.28 -19.20 -24.81
N HIS A 344 0.78 -19.04 -26.03
CA HIS A 344 1.28 -20.14 -26.84
C HIS A 344 2.51 -20.85 -26.24
N LEU A 345 3.29 -20.17 -25.41
CA LEU A 345 4.48 -20.73 -24.76
C LEU A 345 4.16 -21.66 -23.58
N TYR A 346 2.97 -21.51 -22.99
CA TYR A 346 2.50 -22.40 -21.92
C TYR A 346 1.98 -23.74 -22.46
N ALA A 347 1.42 -23.74 -23.68
CA ALA A 347 0.93 -24.95 -24.31
C ALA A 347 2.07 -25.91 -24.70
N SER A 348 3.25 -25.39 -25.06
CA SER A 348 4.41 -26.19 -25.38
C SER A 348 5.05 -26.86 -24.15
N ASP A 349 4.97 -26.23 -22.98
CA ASP A 349 5.56 -26.75 -21.74
C ASP A 349 4.65 -27.76 -21.04
N ALA A 350 3.32 -27.71 -21.25
CA ALA A 350 2.37 -28.72 -20.78
C ALA A 350 2.62 -30.13 -21.36
N VAL A 351 3.32 -30.21 -22.49
CA VAL A 351 3.77 -31.47 -23.11
C VAL A 351 5.07 -31.99 -22.49
N ALA A 352 5.83 -31.13 -21.78
CA ALA A 352 7.17 -31.43 -21.27
C ALA A 352 7.26 -31.77 -19.77
N GLY A 353 6.17 -31.67 -19.00
CA GLY A 353 6.17 -32.08 -17.59
C GLY A 353 5.43 -31.11 -16.66
N ASP A 354 4.62 -31.67 -15.82
CA ASP A 354 3.90 -31.08 -14.73
C ASP A 354 4.86 -30.40 -13.72
N THR A 355 5.03 -29.12 -13.81
CA THR A 355 5.73 -28.34 -12.79
C THR A 355 4.80 -27.28 -12.24
N SER A 356 4.12 -27.65 -11.14
CA SER A 356 3.41 -26.74 -10.28
C SER A 356 4.32 -25.57 -9.86
N ALA A 357 3.92 -24.36 -10.21
CA ALA A 357 4.54 -23.13 -9.69
C ALA A 357 4.39 -23.11 -8.17
N SER A 358 5.43 -23.49 -7.47
CA SER A 358 5.58 -23.28 -6.04
C SER A 358 6.48 -22.07 -5.81
N CYS A 359 5.92 -21.02 -5.24
CA CYS A 359 6.70 -20.02 -4.51
C CYS A 359 7.26 -20.66 -3.26
#